data_c9a96d4d5b9cf049094b6efe04ca0abf
#
_entry.id   c9a96d4d5b9cf049094b6efe04ca0abf
#
_cell.length_a   1.000
_cell.length_b   1.000
_cell.length_c   1.000
_cell.angle_alpha   90.00
_cell.angle_beta   90.00
_cell.angle_gamma   90.00
#
_symmetry.space_group_name_H-M   'P 1'
#
loop_
_entity.id
_entity.type
_entity.pdbx_description
1 polymer ?
#
loop_
_entity_poly.entity_id
_entity_poly.type
_entity_poly.pdbx_seq_one_letter_code
_entity_poly.pdbx_strand_id
1 'polypeptide(L)'
;TIIYGIYSGKFYVLMNVPLVLASSLAPSVVPSLSAAMINGDYRDAKIKVRTTMRYTMIITIPCAVGLAALASPIMQLLFRDSHRLPASIMQAGGLMIVLFAISTLSTAVLQGMSRMREPVKHSAIALVIHVIALILFLKKFNLNIYGVVYANTLFAFIVCVLNSMAIKRHLHYRQEIPKTFIIPLISAAFMGIAAMAVYWGVDHLILLAGGSDPSYMLTYIANAIAVLLAVLIAILVYGFFLI
;
A
#
# COMPACT_ATOMS: atom_id res chain seq x y z
N THR A 1 16.69 -14.04 14.42
CA THR A 1 15.39 -14.77 14.39
C THR A 1 14.21 -13.87 14.75
N ILE A 2 14.29 -13.07 15.83
CA ILE A 2 13.19 -12.18 16.29
C ILE A 2 12.81 -11.13 15.25
N ILE A 3 13.79 -10.43 14.66
CA ILE A 3 13.56 -9.38 13.65
C ILE A 3 12.87 -9.95 12.40
N TYR A 4 13.26 -11.15 11.97
CA TYR A 4 12.59 -11.82 10.85
C TYR A 4 11.15 -12.20 11.20
N GLY A 5 10.87 -12.65 12.43
CA GLY A 5 9.52 -12.92 12.90
C GLY A 5 8.63 -11.67 12.92
N ILE A 6 9.16 -10.50 13.28
CA ILE A 6 8.45 -9.22 13.22
C ILE A 6 8.13 -8.88 11.77
N TYR A 7 9.08 -9.02 10.86
CA TYR A 7 8.87 -8.71 9.45
C TYR A 7 7.83 -9.64 8.79
N SER A 8 8.01 -10.96 8.92
CA SER A 8 7.15 -11.95 8.26
C SER A 8 5.80 -12.12 8.94
N GLY A 9 5.76 -12.12 10.29
CA GLY A 9 4.55 -12.41 11.06
C GLY A 9 3.67 -11.18 11.36
N LYS A 10 4.21 -9.96 11.33
CA LYS A 10 3.45 -8.75 11.65
C LYS A 10 3.34 -7.81 10.46
N PHE A 11 4.47 -7.31 9.98
CA PHE A 11 4.49 -6.34 8.89
C PHE A 11 3.91 -6.92 7.58
N TYR A 12 4.41 -8.09 7.15
CA TYR A 12 3.99 -8.69 5.89
C TYR A 12 2.51 -9.09 5.88
N VAL A 13 1.98 -9.54 7.02
CA VAL A 13 0.57 -9.89 7.18
C VAL A 13 -0.33 -8.67 6.97
N LEU A 14 -0.02 -7.55 7.64
CA LEU A 14 -0.80 -6.31 7.50
C LEU A 14 -0.67 -5.67 6.11
N MET A 15 0.53 -5.71 5.53
CA MET A 15 0.77 -5.22 4.17
C MET A 15 -0.02 -5.99 3.11
N ASN A 16 -0.22 -7.29 3.30
CA ASN A 16 -0.97 -8.10 2.35
C ASN A 16 -2.46 -7.76 2.29
N VAL A 17 -3.07 -7.23 3.35
CA VAL A 17 -4.50 -6.89 3.34
C VAL A 17 -4.86 -5.92 2.20
N PRO A 18 -4.27 -4.72 2.08
CA PRO A 18 -4.54 -3.84 0.94
C PRO A 18 -4.09 -4.41 -0.40
N LEU A 19 -3.03 -5.22 -0.43
CA LEU A 19 -2.54 -5.83 -1.66
C LEU A 19 -3.49 -6.91 -2.20
N VAL A 20 -4.12 -7.70 -1.34
CA VAL A 20 -5.16 -8.67 -1.75
C VAL A 20 -6.37 -7.94 -2.35
N LEU A 21 -6.81 -6.84 -1.74
CA LEU A 21 -7.89 -6.01 -2.29
C LEU A 21 -7.52 -5.46 -3.67
N ALA A 22 -6.31 -4.92 -3.83
CA ALA A 22 -5.83 -4.42 -5.11
C ALA A 22 -5.68 -5.54 -6.17
N SER A 23 -5.16 -6.70 -5.75
CA SER A 23 -4.94 -7.83 -6.65
C SER A 23 -6.24 -8.50 -7.10
N SER A 24 -7.34 -8.40 -6.35
CA SER A 24 -8.65 -8.92 -6.76
C SER A 24 -9.23 -8.20 -7.97
N LEU A 25 -8.86 -6.94 -8.19
CA LEU A 25 -9.26 -6.16 -9.36
C LEU A 25 -8.48 -6.55 -10.63
N ALA A 26 -7.27 -7.08 -10.49
CA ALA A 26 -6.41 -7.41 -11.61
C ALA A 26 -7.00 -8.50 -12.54
N PRO A 27 -7.50 -9.66 -12.05
CA PRO A 27 -8.09 -10.68 -12.90
C PRO A 27 -9.35 -10.22 -13.63
N SER A 28 -10.12 -9.30 -13.05
CA SER A 28 -11.37 -8.80 -13.67
C SER A 28 -11.10 -7.96 -14.92
N VAL A 29 -9.95 -7.31 -15.00
CA VAL A 29 -9.56 -6.47 -16.15
C VAL A 29 -9.05 -7.30 -17.32
N VAL A 30 -8.38 -8.42 -17.07
CA VAL A 30 -7.73 -9.21 -18.11
C VAL A 30 -8.68 -9.64 -19.23
N PRO A 31 -9.85 -10.29 -18.97
CA PRO A 31 -10.76 -10.72 -20.04
C PRO A 31 -11.36 -9.53 -20.79
N SER A 32 -11.80 -8.50 -20.06
CA SER A 32 -12.45 -7.33 -20.65
C SER A 32 -11.49 -6.51 -21.52
N LEU A 33 -10.22 -6.41 -21.11
CA LEU A 33 -9.17 -5.74 -21.87
C LEU A 33 -8.78 -6.58 -23.09
N SER A 34 -8.66 -7.89 -22.94
CA SER A 34 -8.35 -8.80 -24.06
C SER A 34 -9.42 -8.74 -25.16
N ALA A 35 -10.70 -8.72 -24.78
CA ALA A 35 -11.81 -8.56 -25.74
C ALA A 35 -11.72 -7.23 -26.50
N ALA A 36 -11.44 -6.10 -25.80
CA ALA A 36 -11.29 -4.80 -26.45
C ALA A 36 -10.10 -4.78 -27.42
N MET A 37 -8.98 -5.42 -27.05
CA MET A 37 -7.79 -5.54 -27.90
C MET A 37 -8.04 -6.38 -29.16
N ILE A 38 -8.76 -7.51 -29.04
CA ILE A 38 -9.13 -8.37 -30.17
C ILE A 38 -10.05 -7.63 -31.15
N ASN A 39 -11.00 -6.86 -30.64
CA ASN A 39 -11.93 -6.07 -31.45
C ASN A 39 -11.29 -4.80 -32.06
N GLY A 40 -10.03 -4.50 -31.75
CA GLY A 40 -9.34 -3.29 -32.21
C GLY A 40 -9.84 -1.99 -31.54
N ASP A 41 -10.66 -2.10 -30.48
CA ASP A 41 -11.16 -0.93 -29.75
C ASP A 41 -10.16 -0.44 -28.70
N TYR A 42 -9.13 0.24 -29.20
CA TYR A 42 -8.08 0.84 -28.34
C TYR A 42 -8.63 1.96 -27.42
N ARG A 43 -9.76 2.57 -27.77
CA ARG A 43 -10.39 3.61 -26.93
C ARG A 43 -10.99 2.98 -25.68
N ASP A 44 -11.76 1.92 -25.84
CA ASP A 44 -12.34 1.15 -24.73
C ASP A 44 -11.22 0.55 -23.86
N ALA A 45 -10.20 -0.03 -24.49
CA ALA A 45 -9.03 -0.54 -23.78
C ALA A 45 -8.37 0.50 -22.87
N LYS A 46 -8.16 1.73 -23.35
CA LYS A 46 -7.61 2.84 -22.54
C LYS A 46 -8.51 3.23 -21.38
N ILE A 47 -9.82 3.25 -21.60
CA ILE A 47 -10.81 3.57 -20.55
C ILE A 47 -10.75 2.51 -19.44
N LYS A 48 -10.72 1.23 -19.79
CA LYS A 48 -10.62 0.12 -18.83
C LYS A 48 -9.35 0.20 -17.98
N VAL A 49 -8.20 0.40 -18.62
CA VAL A 49 -6.92 0.58 -17.90
C VAL A 49 -6.98 1.77 -16.94
N ARG A 50 -7.47 2.92 -17.41
CA ARG A 50 -7.61 4.14 -16.60
C ARG A 50 -8.51 3.91 -15.39
N THR A 51 -9.69 3.37 -15.62
CA THR A 51 -10.71 3.17 -14.60
C THR A 51 -10.21 2.21 -13.51
N THR A 52 -9.62 1.09 -13.91
CA THR A 52 -9.11 0.11 -12.94
C THR A 52 -7.92 0.67 -12.16
N MET A 53 -6.99 1.35 -12.82
CA MET A 53 -5.86 2.00 -12.14
C MET A 53 -6.37 3.01 -11.09
N ARG A 54 -7.36 3.82 -11.47
CA ARG A 54 -7.96 4.81 -10.57
C ARG A 54 -8.63 4.15 -9.35
N TYR A 55 -9.45 3.12 -9.55
CA TYR A 55 -10.10 2.42 -8.43
C TYR A 55 -9.09 1.72 -7.52
N THR A 56 -8.06 1.10 -8.11
CA THR A 56 -6.99 0.48 -7.32
C THR A 56 -6.29 1.51 -6.43
N MET A 57 -5.96 2.70 -6.95
CA MET A 57 -5.30 3.75 -6.19
C MET A 57 -6.21 4.38 -5.13
N ILE A 58 -7.50 4.56 -5.42
CA ILE A 58 -8.50 5.05 -4.46
C ILE A 58 -8.58 4.15 -3.23
N ILE A 59 -8.36 2.84 -3.37
CA ILE A 59 -8.38 1.89 -2.27
C ILE A 59 -6.99 1.79 -1.60
N THR A 60 -5.94 1.67 -2.41
CA THR A 60 -4.61 1.32 -1.90
C THR A 60 -3.92 2.48 -1.19
N ILE A 61 -4.07 3.72 -1.71
CA ILE A 61 -3.40 4.89 -1.13
C ILE A 61 -3.91 5.17 0.31
N PRO A 62 -5.23 5.24 0.58
CA PRO A 62 -5.70 5.46 1.95
C PRO A 62 -5.35 4.30 2.88
N CYS A 63 -5.37 3.05 2.40
CA CYS A 63 -4.92 1.92 3.20
C CYS A 63 -3.44 2.05 3.59
N ALA A 64 -2.58 2.43 2.65
CA ALA A 64 -1.15 2.62 2.92
C ALA A 64 -0.89 3.76 3.92
N VAL A 65 -1.57 4.90 3.74
CA VAL A 65 -1.46 6.06 4.64
C VAL A 65 -2.05 5.73 6.01
N GLY A 66 -3.21 5.08 6.07
CA GLY A 66 -3.85 4.69 7.33
C GLY A 66 -3.00 3.71 8.14
N LEU A 67 -2.46 2.67 7.48
CA LEU A 67 -1.54 1.73 8.13
C LEU A 67 -0.25 2.40 8.60
N ALA A 68 0.27 3.38 7.87
CA ALA A 68 1.45 4.12 8.27
C ALA A 68 1.17 5.10 9.42
N ALA A 69 0.03 5.81 9.37
CA ALA A 69 -0.37 6.78 10.39
C ALA A 69 -0.70 6.12 11.73
N LEU A 70 -1.46 5.03 11.70
CA LEU A 70 -1.87 4.27 12.88
C LEU A 70 -0.99 3.03 13.14
N ALA A 71 0.26 3.00 12.65
CA ALA A 71 1.14 1.84 12.73
C ALA A 71 1.33 1.33 14.16
N SER A 72 1.66 2.21 15.11
CA SER A 72 1.86 1.84 16.52
C SER A 72 0.57 1.36 17.19
N PRO A 73 -0.56 2.09 17.14
CA PRO A 73 -1.84 1.62 17.65
C PRO A 73 -2.30 0.27 17.09
N ILE A 74 -2.16 0.08 15.78
CA ILE A 74 -2.56 -1.16 15.12
C ILE A 74 -1.68 -2.32 15.55
N MET A 75 -0.36 -2.13 15.66
CA MET A 75 0.55 -3.16 16.16
C MET A 75 0.24 -3.55 17.60
N GLN A 76 -0.08 -2.59 18.45
CA GLN A 76 -0.49 -2.84 19.83
C GLN A 76 -1.84 -3.56 19.91
N LEU A 77 -2.81 -3.17 19.07
CA LEU A 77 -4.14 -3.78 19.04
C LEU A 77 -4.11 -5.24 18.56
N LEU A 78 -3.45 -5.51 17.44
CA LEU A 78 -3.51 -6.82 16.79
C LEU A 78 -2.47 -7.81 17.33
N PHE A 79 -1.28 -7.32 17.71
CA PHE A 79 -0.16 -8.18 18.11
C PHE A 79 0.26 -7.98 19.57
N ARG A 80 -0.44 -7.10 20.30
CA ARG A 80 -0.06 -6.70 21.68
C ARG A 80 1.41 -6.28 21.79
N ASP A 81 1.91 -5.65 20.73
CA ASP A 81 3.31 -5.24 20.60
C ASP A 81 3.42 -3.72 20.58
N SER A 82 3.91 -3.16 21.68
CA SER A 82 4.16 -1.72 21.85
C SER A 82 5.58 -1.30 21.45
N HIS A 83 6.40 -2.21 20.92
CA HIS A 83 7.76 -1.89 20.50
C HIS A 83 7.76 -0.95 19.30
N ARG A 84 8.74 -0.05 19.24
CA ARG A 84 8.85 0.92 18.14
C ARG A 84 9.21 0.30 16.79
N LEU A 85 9.96 -0.82 16.79
CA LEU A 85 10.47 -1.44 15.57
C LEU A 85 9.36 -1.92 14.60
N PRO A 86 8.31 -2.65 15.01
CA PRO A 86 7.24 -3.05 14.10
C PRO A 86 6.50 -1.86 13.48
N ALA A 87 6.23 -0.83 14.28
CA ALA A 87 5.55 0.38 13.80
C ALA A 87 6.40 1.16 12.79
N SER A 88 7.69 1.32 13.05
CA SER A 88 8.59 2.05 12.14
C SER A 88 8.84 1.30 10.82
N ILE A 89 8.87 -0.04 10.84
CA ILE A 89 8.90 -0.86 9.61
C ILE A 89 7.62 -0.65 8.80
N MET A 90 6.46 -0.59 9.45
CA MET A 90 5.16 -0.35 8.78
C MET A 90 5.12 1.04 8.14
N GLN A 91 5.62 2.07 8.82
CA GLN A 91 5.72 3.42 8.26
C GLN A 91 6.63 3.46 7.03
N ALA A 92 7.81 2.84 7.12
CA ALA A 92 8.73 2.73 5.98
C ALA A 92 8.14 1.94 4.80
N GLY A 93 7.27 0.96 5.07
CA GLY A 93 6.63 0.10 4.07
C GLY A 93 5.38 0.70 3.40
N GLY A 94 4.88 1.85 3.84
CA GLY A 94 3.67 2.43 3.25
C GLY A 94 3.76 2.65 1.74
N LEU A 95 4.86 3.20 1.25
CA LEU A 95 5.11 3.37 -0.19
C LEU A 95 5.19 2.04 -0.95
N MET A 96 5.72 1.01 -0.31
CA MET A 96 5.84 -0.34 -0.88
C MET A 96 4.46 -0.91 -1.23
N ILE A 97 3.43 -0.69 -0.40
CA ILE A 97 2.06 -1.14 -0.64
C ILE A 97 1.53 -0.57 -1.96
N VAL A 98 1.65 0.74 -2.14
CA VAL A 98 1.17 1.43 -3.36
C VAL A 98 1.90 0.93 -4.60
N LEU A 99 3.21 0.81 -4.54
CA LEU A 99 4.02 0.36 -5.67
C LEU A 99 3.75 -1.10 -6.04
N PHE A 100 3.57 -2.00 -5.07
CA PHE A 100 3.18 -3.39 -5.35
C PHE A 100 1.79 -3.48 -6.00
N ALA A 101 0.82 -2.68 -5.55
CA ALA A 101 -0.49 -2.64 -6.17
C ALA A 101 -0.43 -2.19 -7.64
N ILE A 102 0.35 -1.14 -7.96
CA ILE A 102 0.58 -0.69 -9.34
C ILE A 102 1.28 -1.77 -10.15
N SER A 103 2.32 -2.40 -9.59
CA SER A 103 3.08 -3.47 -10.23
C SER A 103 2.17 -4.64 -10.62
N THR A 104 1.32 -5.10 -9.70
CA THR A 104 0.37 -6.20 -9.91
C THR A 104 -0.63 -5.85 -10.99
N LEU A 105 -1.24 -4.67 -10.91
CA LEU A 105 -2.23 -4.24 -11.90
C LEU A 105 -1.62 -4.01 -13.28
N SER A 106 -0.46 -3.35 -13.37
CA SER A 106 0.23 -3.13 -14.64
C SER A 106 0.66 -4.45 -15.30
N THR A 107 1.02 -5.45 -14.50
CA THR A 107 1.28 -6.83 -14.99
C THR A 107 0.01 -7.44 -15.58
N ALA A 108 -1.13 -7.36 -14.90
CA ALA A 108 -2.42 -7.84 -15.40
C ALA A 108 -2.85 -7.12 -16.70
N VAL A 109 -2.63 -5.80 -16.78
CA VAL A 109 -2.89 -5.03 -18.01
C VAL A 109 -2.07 -5.56 -19.19
N LEU A 110 -0.77 -5.81 -19.01
CA LEU A 110 0.07 -6.37 -20.08
C LEU A 110 -0.36 -7.80 -20.46
N GLN A 111 -0.81 -8.60 -19.49
CA GLN A 111 -1.38 -9.92 -19.77
C GLN A 111 -2.68 -9.82 -20.60
N GLY A 112 -3.59 -8.90 -20.24
CA GLY A 112 -4.82 -8.62 -20.99
C GLY A 112 -4.57 -8.11 -22.40
N MET A 113 -3.42 -7.48 -22.64
CA MET A 113 -2.94 -7.07 -23.98
C MET A 113 -2.25 -8.19 -24.76
N SER A 114 -2.28 -9.43 -24.27
CA SER A 114 -1.56 -10.59 -24.83
C SER A 114 -0.04 -10.42 -24.89
N ARG A 115 0.52 -9.59 -23.98
CA ARG A 115 1.97 -9.32 -23.85
C ARG A 115 2.59 -9.99 -22.63
N MET A 116 2.29 -11.27 -22.41
CA MET A 116 2.71 -12.01 -21.20
C MET A 116 4.23 -12.09 -21.01
N ARG A 117 5.01 -11.96 -22.07
CA ARG A 117 6.49 -12.03 -21.99
C ARG A 117 7.13 -10.77 -21.40
N GLU A 118 6.45 -9.62 -21.52
CA GLU A 118 6.99 -8.33 -21.05
C GLU A 118 7.10 -8.28 -19.51
N PRO A 119 6.03 -8.56 -18.72
CA PRO A 119 6.13 -8.56 -17.26
C PRO A 119 7.18 -9.53 -16.72
N VAL A 120 7.35 -10.70 -17.37
CA VAL A 120 8.35 -11.69 -16.96
C VAL A 120 9.76 -11.13 -17.12
N LYS A 121 10.05 -10.48 -18.26
CA LYS A 121 11.35 -9.82 -18.49
C LYS A 121 11.58 -8.68 -17.51
N HIS A 122 10.56 -7.84 -17.27
CA HIS A 122 10.66 -6.71 -16.36
C HIS A 122 10.91 -7.18 -14.92
N SER A 123 10.20 -8.24 -14.47
CA SER A 123 10.41 -8.83 -13.16
C SER A 123 11.80 -9.47 -13.02
N ALA A 124 12.31 -10.10 -14.07
CA ALA A 124 13.67 -10.65 -14.07
C ALA A 124 14.73 -9.56 -13.93
N ILE A 125 14.60 -8.46 -14.68
CA ILE A 125 15.49 -7.29 -14.55
C ILE A 125 15.42 -6.69 -13.15
N ALA A 126 14.19 -6.48 -12.65
CA ALA A 126 13.95 -5.94 -11.32
C ALA A 126 14.53 -6.84 -10.22
N LEU A 127 14.45 -8.17 -10.39
CA LEU A 127 15.01 -9.14 -9.44
C LEU A 127 16.54 -9.02 -9.35
N VAL A 128 17.23 -8.92 -10.46
CA VAL A 128 18.70 -8.75 -10.47
C VAL A 128 19.09 -7.47 -9.72
N ILE A 129 18.41 -6.35 -10.03
CA ILE A 129 18.69 -5.07 -9.34
C ILE A 129 18.32 -5.17 -7.85
N HIS A 130 17.21 -5.85 -7.51
CA HIS A 130 16.80 -6.08 -6.13
C HIS A 130 17.86 -6.83 -5.32
N VAL A 131 18.42 -7.91 -5.87
CA VAL A 131 19.47 -8.69 -5.18
C VAL A 131 20.71 -7.84 -4.93
N ILE A 132 21.14 -7.06 -5.94
CA ILE A 132 22.28 -6.14 -5.79
C ILE A 132 21.98 -5.09 -4.71
N ALA A 133 20.80 -4.46 -4.77
CA ALA A 133 20.37 -3.46 -3.79
C ALA A 133 20.28 -4.05 -2.37
N LEU A 134 19.76 -5.25 -2.23
CA LEU A 134 19.65 -5.95 -0.95
C LEU A 134 21.04 -6.17 -0.33
N ILE A 135 22.00 -6.65 -1.11
CA ILE A 135 23.38 -6.85 -0.65
C ILE A 135 24.02 -5.51 -0.23
N LEU A 136 23.81 -4.45 -1.01
CA LEU A 136 24.33 -3.11 -0.71
C LEU A 136 23.72 -2.55 0.58
N PHE A 137 22.40 -2.62 0.74
CA PHE A 137 21.67 -2.09 1.89
C PHE A 137 22.03 -2.84 3.18
N LEU A 138 22.20 -4.16 3.11
CA LEU A 138 22.54 -4.96 4.28
C LEU A 138 24.03 -4.88 4.63
N LYS A 139 24.95 -4.99 3.65
CA LYS A 139 26.39 -5.07 3.91
C LYS A 139 27.08 -3.71 3.99
N LYS A 140 26.73 -2.75 3.11
CA LYS A 140 27.41 -1.46 3.04
C LYS A 140 26.75 -0.41 3.92
N PHE A 141 25.41 -0.35 3.93
CA PHE A 141 24.67 0.67 4.67
C PHE A 141 24.17 0.20 6.04
N ASN A 142 24.33 -1.08 6.37
CA ASN A 142 23.91 -1.68 7.66
C ASN A 142 22.45 -1.35 8.05
N LEU A 143 21.55 -1.25 7.05
CA LEU A 143 20.15 -0.85 7.28
C LEU A 143 19.30 -1.93 7.94
N ASN A 144 19.88 -3.08 8.28
CA ASN A 144 19.16 -4.20 8.89
C ASN A 144 17.86 -4.52 8.14
N ILE A 145 16.75 -4.65 8.85
CA ILE A 145 15.44 -5.01 8.25
C ILE A 145 14.88 -3.91 7.32
N TYR A 146 15.22 -2.65 7.55
CA TYR A 146 14.81 -1.55 6.65
C TYR A 146 15.41 -1.71 5.26
N GLY A 147 16.63 -2.27 5.17
CA GLY A 147 17.25 -2.57 3.89
C GLY A 147 16.42 -3.55 3.05
N VAL A 148 15.75 -4.51 3.69
CA VAL A 148 14.84 -5.43 3.01
C VAL A 148 13.60 -4.71 2.50
N VAL A 149 12.99 -3.83 3.32
CA VAL A 149 11.81 -3.04 2.92
C VAL A 149 12.14 -2.13 1.73
N TYR A 150 13.26 -1.42 1.78
CA TYR A 150 13.69 -0.53 0.70
C TYR A 150 14.07 -1.28 -0.58
N ALA A 151 14.72 -2.46 -0.47
CA ALA A 151 15.02 -3.30 -1.62
C ALA A 151 13.74 -3.79 -2.30
N ASN A 152 12.73 -4.24 -1.53
CA ASN A 152 11.42 -4.63 -2.04
C ASN A 152 10.68 -3.45 -2.67
N THR A 153 10.75 -2.26 -2.07
CA THR A 153 10.18 -1.03 -2.62
C THR A 153 10.82 -0.69 -3.97
N LEU A 154 12.14 -0.80 -4.07
CA LEU A 154 12.88 -0.60 -5.32
C LEU A 154 12.49 -1.62 -6.38
N PHE A 155 12.35 -2.90 -6.03
CA PHE A 155 11.85 -3.93 -6.93
C PHE A 155 10.50 -3.55 -7.54
N ALA A 156 9.52 -3.23 -6.68
CA ALA A 156 8.20 -2.83 -7.12
C ALA A 156 8.23 -1.58 -8.00
N PHE A 157 9.06 -0.59 -7.65
CA PHE A 157 9.24 0.63 -8.42
C PHE A 157 9.77 0.35 -9.84
N ILE A 158 10.80 -0.49 -9.96
CA ILE A 158 11.38 -0.85 -11.26
C ILE A 158 10.33 -1.55 -12.13
N VAL A 159 9.59 -2.53 -11.56
CA VAL A 159 8.52 -3.22 -12.30
C VAL A 159 7.45 -2.23 -12.75
N CYS A 160 7.04 -1.29 -11.87
CA CYS A 160 6.06 -0.25 -12.22
C CYS A 160 6.53 0.61 -13.40
N VAL A 161 7.77 1.06 -13.38
CA VAL A 161 8.34 1.91 -14.45
C VAL A 161 8.39 1.15 -15.77
N LEU A 162 8.97 -0.06 -15.76
CA LEU A 162 9.11 -0.86 -16.98
C LEU A 162 7.75 -1.27 -17.56
N ASN A 163 6.82 -1.72 -16.73
CA ASN A 163 5.46 -2.05 -17.17
C ASN A 163 4.72 -0.82 -17.71
N SER A 164 4.84 0.35 -17.06
CA SER A 164 4.22 1.59 -17.54
C SER A 164 4.79 2.03 -18.89
N MET A 165 6.10 1.87 -19.09
CA MET A 165 6.74 2.14 -20.39
C MET A 165 6.21 1.19 -21.48
N ALA A 166 6.05 -0.09 -21.17
CA ALA A 166 5.51 -1.08 -22.11
C ALA A 166 4.04 -0.78 -22.45
N ILE A 167 3.20 -0.47 -21.46
CA ILE A 167 1.80 -0.09 -21.67
C ILE A 167 1.73 1.16 -22.55
N LYS A 168 2.55 2.17 -22.26
CA LYS A 168 2.61 3.40 -23.09
C LYS A 168 3.01 3.08 -24.54
N ARG A 169 3.98 2.20 -24.76
CA ARG A 169 4.45 1.79 -26.09
C ARG A 169 3.39 1.06 -26.90
N HIS A 170 2.65 0.14 -26.28
CA HIS A 170 1.70 -0.73 -26.99
C HIS A 170 0.29 -0.14 -27.10
N LEU A 171 -0.16 0.58 -26.08
CA LEU A 171 -1.51 1.13 -26.03
C LEU A 171 -1.54 2.64 -26.31
N HIS A 172 -0.38 3.33 -26.42
CA HIS A 172 -0.29 4.80 -26.47
C HIS A 172 -1.10 5.46 -25.33
N TYR A 173 -1.11 4.81 -24.16
CA TYR A 173 -1.81 5.27 -22.97
C TYR A 173 -0.92 6.21 -22.17
N ARG A 174 -1.48 7.35 -21.74
CA ARG A 174 -0.85 8.25 -20.78
C ARG A 174 -1.64 8.20 -19.48
N GLN A 175 -0.94 7.90 -18.39
CA GLN A 175 -1.53 7.85 -17.06
C GLN A 175 -1.98 9.26 -16.63
N GLU A 176 -3.23 9.38 -16.17
CA GLU A 176 -3.75 10.61 -15.56
C GLU A 176 -3.26 10.74 -14.12
N ILE A 177 -2.08 11.35 -13.95
CA ILE A 177 -1.44 11.50 -12.64
C ILE A 177 -2.33 12.25 -11.64
N PRO A 178 -2.95 13.40 -11.98
CA PRO A 178 -3.71 14.18 -11.00
C PRO A 178 -4.88 13.41 -10.39
N LYS A 179 -5.73 12.83 -11.23
CA LYS A 179 -6.96 12.14 -10.78
C LYS A 179 -6.70 10.77 -10.16
N THR A 180 -5.61 10.11 -10.57
CA THR A 180 -5.31 8.74 -10.12
C THR A 180 -4.46 8.72 -8.85
N PHE A 181 -3.55 9.69 -8.69
CA PHE A 181 -2.58 9.68 -7.58
C PHE A 181 -2.70 10.90 -6.67
N ILE A 182 -2.78 12.13 -7.24
CA ILE A 182 -2.70 13.36 -6.43
C ILE A 182 -3.95 13.53 -5.59
N ILE A 183 -5.15 13.41 -6.17
CA ILE A 183 -6.41 13.56 -5.44
C ILE A 183 -6.51 12.50 -4.31
N PRO A 184 -6.36 11.18 -4.57
CA PRO A 184 -6.38 10.20 -3.51
C PRO A 184 -5.28 10.40 -2.45
N LEU A 185 -4.10 10.89 -2.84
CA LEU A 185 -3.00 11.14 -1.91
C LEU A 185 -3.30 12.32 -0.97
N ILE A 186 -3.81 13.42 -1.50
CA ILE A 186 -4.21 14.59 -0.69
C ILE A 186 -5.34 14.19 0.26
N SER A 187 -6.39 13.53 -0.25
CA SER A 187 -7.50 13.04 0.56
C SER A 187 -7.02 12.08 1.66
N ALA A 188 -6.09 11.18 1.35
CA ALA A 188 -5.51 10.26 2.30
C ALA A 188 -4.60 10.96 3.33
N ALA A 189 -3.91 12.04 2.96
CA ALA A 189 -3.12 12.84 3.91
C ALA A 189 -4.03 13.50 4.95
N PHE A 190 -5.13 14.14 4.53
CA PHE A 190 -6.12 14.69 5.48
C PHE A 190 -6.75 13.60 6.35
N MET A 191 -7.08 12.45 5.74
CA MET A 191 -7.56 11.28 6.45
C MET A 191 -6.56 10.83 7.52
N GLY A 192 -5.27 10.71 7.19
CA GLY A 192 -4.23 10.28 8.12
C GLY A 192 -4.06 11.25 9.29
N ILE A 193 -4.07 12.56 9.03
CA ILE A 193 -4.01 13.61 10.06
C ILE A 193 -5.23 13.51 10.98
N ALA A 194 -6.44 13.41 10.41
CA ALA A 194 -7.66 13.26 11.19
C ALA A 194 -7.65 11.99 12.05
N ALA A 195 -7.22 10.86 11.48
CA ALA A 195 -7.10 9.60 12.22
C ALA A 195 -6.14 9.70 13.41
N MET A 196 -4.97 10.33 13.23
CA MET A 196 -4.01 10.57 14.32
C MET A 196 -4.58 11.51 15.38
N ALA A 197 -5.23 12.60 14.99
CA ALA A 197 -5.82 13.56 15.91
C ALA A 197 -6.93 12.92 16.77
N VAL A 198 -7.79 12.12 16.15
CA VAL A 198 -8.85 11.38 16.86
C VAL A 198 -8.26 10.34 17.79
N TYR A 199 -7.29 9.56 17.32
CA TYR A 199 -6.62 8.56 18.15
C TYR A 199 -6.00 9.20 19.40
N TRP A 200 -5.20 10.24 19.23
CA TRP A 200 -4.55 10.93 20.36
C TRP A 200 -5.57 11.61 21.29
N GLY A 201 -6.62 12.22 20.74
CA GLY A 201 -7.67 12.84 21.54
C GLY A 201 -8.42 11.83 22.42
N VAL A 202 -8.79 10.69 21.85
CA VAL A 202 -9.52 9.64 22.59
C VAL A 202 -8.60 8.97 23.62
N ASP A 203 -7.38 8.63 23.23
CA ASP A 203 -6.39 8.02 24.13
C ASP A 203 -6.12 8.92 25.34
N HIS A 204 -5.92 10.23 25.11
CA HIS A 204 -5.71 11.20 26.18
C HIS A 204 -6.93 11.35 27.10
N LEU A 205 -8.14 11.38 26.54
CA LEU A 205 -9.38 11.47 27.33
C LEU A 205 -9.58 10.24 28.23
N ILE A 206 -9.28 9.04 27.71
CA ILE A 206 -9.44 7.80 28.49
C ILE A 206 -8.38 7.71 29.59
N LEU A 207 -7.14 8.14 29.33
CA LEU A 207 -6.09 8.21 30.34
C LEU A 207 -6.44 9.17 31.45
N LEU A 208 -7.05 10.33 31.14
CA LEU A 208 -7.53 11.28 32.15
C LEU A 208 -8.68 10.71 33.02
N ALA A 209 -9.56 9.90 32.42
CA ALA A 209 -10.68 9.26 33.11
C ALA A 209 -10.25 8.03 33.94
N GLY A 210 -9.15 7.38 33.58
CA GLY A 210 -8.67 6.14 34.21
C GLY A 210 -7.85 6.30 35.48
N GLY A 211 -7.52 7.55 35.89
CA GLY A 211 -6.70 7.83 37.11
C GLY A 211 -5.20 7.53 36.91
N SER A 212 -4.43 7.61 38.01
CA SER A 212 -2.97 7.58 38.01
C SER A 212 -2.33 6.20 37.69
N ASP A 213 -3.09 5.11 37.72
CA ASP A 213 -2.57 3.75 37.43
C ASP A 213 -3.61 2.92 36.65
N PRO A 214 -3.76 3.14 35.32
CA PRO A 214 -4.71 2.38 34.56
C PRO A 214 -4.27 0.91 34.43
N SER A 215 -5.19 -0.02 34.75
CA SER A 215 -4.97 -1.45 34.52
C SER A 215 -4.58 -1.70 33.06
N TYR A 216 -3.66 -2.66 32.82
CA TYR A 216 -3.25 -3.08 31.47
C TYR A 216 -4.47 -3.36 30.56
N MET A 217 -5.51 -3.95 31.14
CA MET A 217 -6.75 -4.25 30.40
C MET A 217 -7.50 -3.00 29.99
N LEU A 218 -7.53 -1.98 30.83
CA LEU A 218 -8.15 -0.70 30.50
C LEU A 218 -7.40 0.02 29.39
N THR A 219 -6.09 0.04 29.43
CA THR A 219 -5.24 0.62 28.38
C THR A 219 -5.43 -0.09 27.04
N TYR A 220 -5.55 -1.43 27.05
CA TYR A 220 -5.79 -2.20 25.83
C TYR A 220 -7.18 -1.92 25.23
N ILE A 221 -8.23 -1.87 26.04
CA ILE A 221 -9.60 -1.55 25.61
C ILE A 221 -9.66 -0.10 25.10
N ALA A 222 -8.99 0.82 25.77
CA ALA A 222 -8.86 2.21 25.36
C ALA A 222 -8.25 2.35 23.98
N ASN A 223 -7.11 1.68 23.75
CA ASN A 223 -6.49 1.64 22.43
C ASN A 223 -7.40 1.04 21.35
N ALA A 224 -8.13 -0.03 21.68
CA ALA A 224 -9.07 -0.64 20.74
C ALA A 224 -10.19 0.33 20.32
N ILE A 225 -10.80 1.01 21.28
CA ILE A 225 -11.85 2.00 21.03
C ILE A 225 -11.30 3.18 20.24
N ALA A 226 -10.13 3.70 20.63
CA ALA A 226 -9.49 4.82 19.95
C ALA A 226 -9.15 4.49 18.49
N VAL A 227 -8.61 3.30 18.21
CA VAL A 227 -8.31 2.85 16.84
C VAL A 227 -9.58 2.68 16.02
N LEU A 228 -10.63 2.07 16.58
CA LEU A 228 -11.90 1.89 15.85
C LEU A 228 -12.55 3.23 15.51
N LEU A 229 -12.60 4.17 16.45
CA LEU A 229 -13.13 5.51 16.20
C LEU A 229 -12.29 6.28 15.19
N ALA A 230 -10.95 6.20 15.30
CA ALA A 230 -10.04 6.83 14.35
C ALA A 230 -10.23 6.28 12.93
N VAL A 231 -10.40 4.96 12.76
CA VAL A 231 -10.66 4.35 11.45
C VAL A 231 -12.01 4.77 10.89
N LEU A 232 -13.07 4.79 11.69
CA LEU A 232 -14.40 5.23 11.23
C LEU A 232 -14.37 6.69 10.75
N ILE A 233 -13.78 7.59 11.52
CA ILE A 233 -13.64 8.99 11.12
C ILE A 233 -12.73 9.14 9.91
N ALA A 234 -11.66 8.37 9.83
CA ALA A 234 -10.79 8.32 8.67
C ALA A 234 -11.55 8.00 7.37
N ILE A 235 -12.40 6.99 7.38
CA ILE A 235 -13.22 6.61 6.23
C ILE A 235 -14.15 7.75 5.82
N LEU A 236 -14.81 8.40 6.77
CA LEU A 236 -15.71 9.54 6.49
C LEU A 236 -14.96 10.74 5.91
N VAL A 237 -13.81 11.10 6.49
CA VAL A 237 -12.96 12.20 6.00
C VAL A 237 -12.45 11.89 4.60
N TYR A 238 -11.95 10.68 4.37
CA TYR A 238 -11.48 10.27 3.04
C TYR A 238 -12.59 10.36 1.98
N GLY A 239 -13.78 9.83 2.30
CA GLY A 239 -14.94 9.89 1.41
C GLY A 239 -15.35 11.34 1.09
N PHE A 240 -15.34 12.22 2.08
CA PHE A 240 -15.66 13.64 1.90
C PHE A 240 -14.68 14.37 0.96
N PHE A 241 -13.38 14.13 1.11
CA PHE A 241 -12.36 14.79 0.27
C PHE A 241 -12.17 14.11 -1.11
N LEU A 242 -12.71 12.92 -1.33
CA LEU A 242 -12.62 12.22 -2.60
C LEU A 242 -13.68 12.67 -3.61
N ILE A 243 -14.82 13.20 -3.13
CA ILE A 243 -15.95 13.70 -3.94
C ILE A 243 -15.61 15.10 -4.45
#